data_6f9cef51331bde323e6d2dc0f308a688
#
_entry.id   6f9cef51331bde323e6d2dc0f308a688
#
_cell.length_a   1.000
_cell.length_b   1.000
_cell.length_c   1.000
_cell.angle_alpha   90.00
_cell.angle_beta   90.00
_cell.angle_gamma   90.00
#
_symmetry.space_group_name_H-M   'P 1'
#
loop_
_entity.id
_entity.type
_entity.pdbx_description
1 polymer ?
#
loop_
_entity_poly.entity_id
_entity_poly.type
_entity_poly.pdbx_seq_one_letter_code
_entity_poly.pdbx_strand_id
1 'polypeptide(L)'
;MRIAVIGAMEEEVRILRDKLEQVETETVAGCEFTKGLLAGHEVILLKSGIGKVNAAMSTTILLEKYKPEKVINTGSAGGFHHSLNVGDVVISTEVRHHDVDVTAFNYEYGQVPGMPPGFKADEALVALAEKCMQAEENIQVVKGMIATGDSFMSDPNRVAAIRDKFENLYAVEMEAAAVAQVCHQYEIPFVIIRALSDIAGKESNVSFDQFLDQAALHSTNFIVKVLEELK
;
A
#
# COMPACT_ATOMS: atom_id res chain seq x y z
N MET A 1 15.19 -14.26 5.37
CA MET A 1 14.02 -13.70 6.09
C MET A 1 12.74 -14.16 5.44
N ARG A 2 11.64 -14.15 6.17
CA ARG A 2 10.29 -14.32 5.61
C ARG A 2 9.62 -12.94 5.48
N ILE A 3 9.24 -12.58 4.28
CA ILE A 3 8.70 -11.25 3.95
C ILE A 3 7.34 -11.41 3.31
N ALA A 4 6.37 -10.64 3.78
CA ALA A 4 5.07 -10.57 3.13
C ALA A 4 5.01 -9.40 2.16
N VAL A 5 4.46 -9.64 0.97
CA VAL A 5 4.09 -8.61 0.00
C VAL A 5 2.59 -8.71 -0.24
N ILE A 6 1.88 -7.58 -0.10
CA ILE A 6 0.42 -7.52 -0.21
C ILE A 6 0.04 -6.62 -1.37
N GLY A 7 -0.71 -7.13 -2.33
CA GLY A 7 -1.44 -6.37 -3.34
C GLY A 7 -2.94 -6.69 -3.26
N ALA A 8 -3.79 -5.79 -3.73
CA ALA A 8 -5.24 -5.96 -3.65
C ALA A 8 -5.82 -6.72 -4.85
N MET A 9 -5.24 -6.54 -6.02
CA MET A 9 -5.78 -7.00 -7.30
C MET A 9 -4.81 -7.92 -8.05
N GLU A 10 -5.33 -8.63 -9.04
CA GLU A 10 -4.53 -9.54 -9.88
C GLU A 10 -3.42 -8.78 -10.63
N GLU A 11 -3.73 -7.61 -11.15
CA GLU A 11 -2.81 -6.75 -11.87
C GLU A 11 -1.59 -6.37 -11.00
N GLU A 12 -1.81 -6.18 -9.71
CA GLU A 12 -0.76 -5.77 -8.75
C GLU A 12 0.14 -6.92 -8.30
N VAL A 13 -0.33 -8.17 -8.36
CA VAL A 13 0.42 -9.33 -7.85
C VAL A 13 0.96 -10.26 -8.93
N ARG A 14 0.34 -10.30 -10.11
CA ARG A 14 0.66 -11.24 -11.18
C ARG A 14 2.15 -11.22 -11.56
N ILE A 15 2.68 -10.03 -11.85
CA ILE A 15 4.08 -9.90 -12.32
C ILE A 15 5.07 -10.35 -11.24
N LEU A 16 4.79 -10.07 -9.97
CA LEU A 16 5.64 -10.53 -8.86
C LEU A 16 5.50 -12.03 -8.65
N ARG A 17 4.28 -12.58 -8.77
CA ARG A 17 4.05 -14.04 -8.69
C ARG A 17 4.85 -14.79 -9.73
N ASP A 18 4.91 -14.29 -10.97
CA ASP A 18 5.67 -14.92 -12.07
C ASP A 18 7.19 -14.91 -11.85
N LYS A 19 7.69 -14.08 -10.93
CA LYS A 19 9.11 -14.02 -10.54
C LYS A 19 9.48 -14.93 -9.37
N LEU A 20 8.48 -15.48 -8.66
CA LEU A 20 8.72 -16.38 -7.54
C LEU A 20 9.17 -17.75 -8.02
N GLU A 21 10.15 -18.34 -7.34
CA GLU A 21 10.58 -19.72 -7.51
C GLU A 21 9.94 -20.62 -6.45
N GLN A 22 9.83 -21.92 -6.72
CA GLN A 22 9.28 -22.94 -5.79
C GLN A 22 7.90 -22.57 -5.24
N VAL A 23 7.00 -22.22 -6.13
CA VAL A 23 5.69 -21.62 -5.81
C VAL A 23 4.73 -22.64 -5.23
N GLU A 24 4.11 -22.30 -4.09
CA GLU A 24 2.97 -22.97 -3.50
C GLU A 24 1.85 -21.95 -3.30
N THR A 25 0.64 -22.25 -3.81
CA THR A 25 -0.50 -21.31 -3.73
C THR A 25 -1.67 -21.98 -3.01
N GLU A 26 -2.31 -21.24 -2.12
CA GLU A 26 -3.55 -21.65 -1.47
C GLU A 26 -4.53 -20.47 -1.38
N THR A 27 -5.80 -20.80 -1.24
CA THR A 27 -6.87 -19.81 -1.06
C THR A 27 -7.52 -19.99 0.32
N VAL A 28 -7.57 -18.92 1.09
CA VAL A 28 -8.23 -18.90 2.41
C VAL A 28 -9.15 -17.69 2.47
N ALA A 29 -10.41 -17.90 2.82
CA ALA A 29 -11.44 -16.86 2.93
C ALA A 29 -11.55 -15.97 1.66
N GLY A 30 -11.37 -16.55 0.47
CA GLY A 30 -11.41 -15.84 -0.80
C GLY A 30 -10.14 -15.05 -1.16
N CYS A 31 -9.13 -15.05 -0.30
CA CYS A 31 -7.83 -14.41 -0.54
C CYS A 31 -6.79 -15.45 -0.97
N GLU A 32 -5.92 -15.06 -1.91
CA GLU A 32 -4.88 -15.96 -2.43
C GLU A 32 -3.54 -15.67 -1.78
N PHE A 33 -2.92 -16.73 -1.27
CA PHE A 33 -1.59 -16.70 -0.65
C PHE A 33 -0.65 -17.54 -1.49
N THR A 34 0.38 -16.91 -2.04
CA THR A 34 1.42 -17.56 -2.83
C THR A 34 2.74 -17.47 -2.10
N LYS A 35 3.26 -18.60 -1.65
CA LYS A 35 4.59 -18.73 -1.05
C LYS A 35 5.60 -19.09 -2.13
N GLY A 36 6.77 -18.48 -2.09
CA GLY A 36 7.87 -18.78 -3.01
C GLY A 36 9.18 -18.18 -2.55
N LEU A 37 10.22 -18.34 -3.38
CA LEU A 37 11.54 -17.75 -3.14
C LEU A 37 11.79 -16.61 -4.13
N LEU A 38 12.31 -15.49 -3.64
CA LEU A 38 12.75 -14.36 -4.47
C LEU A 38 13.88 -13.61 -3.77
N ALA A 39 14.95 -13.31 -4.49
CA ALA A 39 16.12 -12.58 -3.98
C ALA A 39 16.71 -13.17 -2.67
N GLY A 40 16.65 -14.49 -2.50
CA GLY A 40 17.15 -15.19 -1.32
C GLY A 40 16.22 -15.14 -0.09
N HIS A 41 15.02 -14.61 -0.24
CA HIS A 41 14.01 -14.55 0.80
C HIS A 41 12.87 -15.51 0.56
N GLU A 42 12.24 -15.99 1.63
CA GLU A 42 10.92 -16.64 1.56
C GLU A 42 9.88 -15.52 1.49
N VAL A 43 9.22 -15.39 0.35
CA VAL A 43 8.20 -14.37 0.10
C VAL A 43 6.82 -14.99 0.19
N ILE A 44 5.94 -14.36 0.95
CA ILE A 44 4.51 -14.67 0.97
C ILE A 44 3.80 -13.53 0.25
N LEU A 45 3.38 -13.79 -0.97
CA LEU A 45 2.61 -12.86 -1.77
C LEU A 45 1.13 -13.06 -1.49
N LEU A 46 0.46 -12.02 -1.02
CA LEU A 46 -0.98 -12.01 -0.73
C LEU A 46 -1.73 -11.18 -1.75
N LYS A 47 -2.74 -11.77 -2.39
CA LYS A 47 -3.81 -11.04 -3.07
C LYS A 47 -4.98 -10.88 -2.11
N SER A 48 -5.09 -9.68 -1.52
CA SER A 48 -6.01 -9.44 -0.40
C SER A 48 -7.47 -9.25 -0.82
N GLY A 49 -7.72 -8.79 -2.06
CA GLY A 49 -8.99 -8.18 -2.45
C GLY A 49 -9.04 -6.71 -2.05
N ILE A 50 -9.95 -5.97 -2.70
CA ILE A 50 -10.11 -4.52 -2.54
C ILE A 50 -10.87 -4.19 -1.26
N GLY A 51 -10.50 -3.08 -0.61
CA GLY A 51 -11.19 -2.49 0.52
C GLY A 51 -10.71 -2.94 1.89
N LYS A 52 -11.03 -2.14 2.90
CA LYS A 52 -10.46 -2.27 4.26
C LYS A 52 -10.78 -3.60 4.94
N VAL A 53 -11.97 -4.13 4.75
CA VAL A 53 -12.38 -5.41 5.37
C VAL A 53 -11.57 -6.57 4.80
N ASN A 54 -11.43 -6.65 3.48
CA ASN A 54 -10.63 -7.67 2.81
C ASN A 54 -9.15 -7.57 3.23
N ALA A 55 -8.62 -6.36 3.22
CA ALA A 55 -7.24 -6.10 3.61
C ALA A 55 -6.96 -6.49 5.07
N ALA A 56 -7.81 -6.10 6.02
CA ALA A 56 -7.64 -6.44 7.44
C ALA A 56 -7.75 -7.95 7.69
N MET A 57 -8.80 -8.58 7.13
CA MET A 57 -9.02 -10.03 7.28
C MET A 57 -7.84 -10.83 6.74
N SER A 58 -7.43 -10.54 5.51
CA SER A 58 -6.36 -11.29 4.85
C SER A 58 -4.99 -11.04 5.48
N THR A 59 -4.70 -9.81 5.92
CA THR A 59 -3.46 -9.49 6.65
C THR A 59 -3.42 -10.23 7.99
N THR A 60 -4.54 -10.34 8.71
CA THR A 60 -4.60 -11.12 9.95
C THR A 60 -4.28 -12.59 9.69
N ILE A 61 -4.90 -13.19 8.66
CA ILE A 61 -4.62 -14.59 8.27
C ILE A 61 -3.13 -14.75 7.89
N LEU A 62 -2.58 -13.78 7.12
CA LEU A 62 -1.18 -13.75 6.74
C LEU A 62 -0.24 -13.79 7.95
N LEU A 63 -0.46 -12.90 8.92
CA LEU A 63 0.40 -12.80 10.11
C LEU A 63 0.29 -14.02 11.01
N GLU A 64 -0.91 -14.54 11.23
CA GLU A 64 -1.13 -15.74 12.04
C GLU A 64 -0.54 -17.01 11.42
N LYS A 65 -0.76 -17.19 10.12
CA LYS A 65 -0.42 -18.45 9.45
C LYS A 65 1.04 -18.51 9.02
N TYR A 66 1.57 -17.40 8.47
CA TYR A 66 2.90 -17.39 7.86
C TYR A 66 3.96 -16.68 8.69
N LYS A 67 3.57 -15.85 9.66
CA LYS A 67 4.46 -15.16 10.61
C LYS A 67 5.64 -14.46 9.90
N PRO A 68 5.39 -13.55 8.95
CA PRO A 68 6.45 -12.80 8.29
C PRO A 68 7.15 -11.86 9.27
N GLU A 69 8.41 -11.57 9.02
CA GLU A 69 9.20 -10.62 9.80
C GLU A 69 8.94 -9.16 9.39
N LYS A 70 8.48 -8.94 8.16
CA LYS A 70 8.20 -7.63 7.58
C LYS A 70 7.04 -7.71 6.59
N VAL A 71 6.32 -6.60 6.45
CA VAL A 71 5.21 -6.46 5.50
C VAL A 71 5.49 -5.30 4.56
N ILE A 72 5.37 -5.53 3.25
CA ILE A 72 5.38 -4.50 2.21
C ILE A 72 4.01 -4.55 1.54
N ASN A 73 3.23 -3.47 1.64
CA ASN A 73 2.01 -3.36 0.85
C ASN A 73 2.28 -2.51 -0.37
N THR A 74 1.95 -3.05 -1.52
CA THR A 74 2.18 -2.45 -2.84
C THR A 74 0.87 -2.31 -3.61
N GLY A 75 0.85 -1.50 -4.64
CA GLY A 75 -0.29 -1.34 -5.52
C GLY A 75 -0.40 0.05 -6.12
N SER A 76 -1.54 0.29 -6.77
CA SER A 76 -1.91 1.56 -7.35
C SER A 76 -2.54 2.52 -6.33
N ALA A 77 -2.53 3.82 -6.62
CA ALA A 77 -3.20 4.84 -5.83
C ALA A 77 -3.54 6.08 -6.67
N GLY A 78 -4.52 6.86 -6.23
CA GLY A 78 -4.77 8.20 -6.73
C GLY A 78 -3.82 9.22 -6.10
N GLY A 79 -3.09 9.96 -6.93
CA GLY A 79 -2.24 11.05 -6.48
C GLY A 79 -3.07 12.20 -5.90
N PHE A 80 -2.67 12.72 -4.75
CA PHE A 80 -3.45 13.74 -4.04
C PHE A 80 -2.71 15.06 -3.92
N HIS A 81 -1.39 15.03 -3.76
CA HIS A 81 -0.59 16.24 -3.70
C HIS A 81 -0.40 16.84 -5.10
N HIS A 82 -0.46 18.19 -5.17
CA HIS A 82 -0.46 18.94 -6.44
C HIS A 82 0.82 18.79 -7.29
N SER A 83 1.94 18.40 -6.67
CA SER A 83 3.22 18.22 -7.37
C SER A 83 3.36 16.87 -8.06
N LEU A 84 2.38 15.95 -7.89
CA LEU A 84 2.46 14.59 -8.37
C LEU A 84 1.78 14.40 -9.71
N ASN A 85 2.33 13.48 -10.50
CA ASN A 85 1.82 13.05 -11.78
C ASN A 85 1.53 11.54 -11.77
N VAL A 86 0.76 11.08 -12.76
CA VAL A 86 0.58 9.65 -13.02
C VAL A 86 1.94 9.03 -13.30
N GLY A 87 2.19 7.87 -12.69
CA GLY A 87 3.47 7.16 -12.76
C GLY A 87 4.45 7.47 -11.62
N ASP A 88 4.25 8.56 -10.87
CA ASP A 88 5.05 8.86 -9.67
C ASP A 88 4.81 7.82 -8.57
N VAL A 89 5.75 7.70 -7.64
CA VAL A 89 5.68 6.73 -6.53
C VAL A 89 5.67 7.44 -5.19
N VAL A 90 4.78 7.00 -4.32
CA VAL A 90 4.67 7.46 -2.93
C VAL A 90 5.09 6.34 -1.98
N ILE A 91 6.09 6.60 -1.15
CA ILE A 91 6.50 5.75 -0.03
C ILE A 91 5.87 6.32 1.24
N SER A 92 5.12 5.52 1.98
CA SER A 92 4.46 5.98 3.19
C SER A 92 5.46 6.34 4.29
N THR A 93 5.28 7.50 4.92
CA THR A 93 5.85 7.79 6.23
C THR A 93 4.84 7.49 7.34
N GLU A 94 3.58 7.72 7.03
CA GLU A 94 2.44 7.48 7.90
C GLU A 94 1.22 7.08 7.05
N VAL A 95 0.35 6.27 7.62
CA VAL A 95 -0.90 5.84 6.98
C VAL A 95 -2.08 6.18 7.88
N ARG A 96 -3.14 6.77 7.34
CA ARG A 96 -4.36 7.14 8.07
C ARG A 96 -5.62 6.67 7.36
N HIS A 97 -6.71 6.50 8.11
CA HIS A 97 -8.04 6.40 7.49
C HIS A 97 -8.54 7.80 7.12
N HIS A 98 -9.16 7.95 5.95
CA HIS A 98 -9.81 9.21 5.57
C HIS A 98 -11.34 9.16 5.66
N ASP A 99 -11.91 8.03 6.04
CA ASP A 99 -13.34 7.79 6.14
C ASP A 99 -13.83 7.45 7.57
N VAL A 100 -12.94 7.59 8.56
CA VAL A 100 -13.28 7.44 9.97
C VAL A 100 -13.50 8.82 10.59
N ASP A 101 -14.67 9.06 11.14
CA ASP A 101 -14.99 10.31 11.86
C ASP A 101 -15.67 10.01 13.21
N VAL A 102 -14.90 10.16 14.27
CA VAL A 102 -15.36 10.10 15.65
C VAL A 102 -14.94 11.37 16.42
N THR A 103 -14.81 12.48 15.70
CA THR A 103 -14.42 13.79 16.25
C THR A 103 -15.40 14.30 17.31
N ALA A 104 -16.67 13.87 17.27
CA ALA A 104 -17.65 14.13 18.32
C ALA A 104 -17.21 13.64 19.72
N PHE A 105 -16.25 12.74 19.80
CA PHE A 105 -15.67 12.20 21.05
C PHE A 105 -14.24 12.69 21.29
N ASN A 106 -13.83 13.80 20.67
CA ASN A 106 -12.49 14.40 20.77
C ASN A 106 -11.34 13.53 20.22
N TYR A 107 -11.61 12.64 19.28
CA TYR A 107 -10.58 11.96 18.49
C TYR A 107 -10.18 12.82 17.30
N GLU A 108 -8.96 12.61 16.79
CA GLU A 108 -8.57 13.22 15.51
C GLU A 108 -9.38 12.62 14.36
N TYR A 109 -9.60 13.41 13.30
CA TYR A 109 -10.22 12.88 12.09
C TYR A 109 -9.34 11.77 11.49
N GLY A 110 -9.94 10.65 11.13
CA GLY A 110 -9.23 9.45 10.69
C GLY A 110 -8.79 8.50 11.80
N GLN A 111 -8.93 8.89 13.06
CA GLN A 111 -8.54 8.05 14.20
C GLN A 111 -9.63 7.05 14.56
N VAL A 112 -9.29 5.76 14.60
CA VAL A 112 -10.14 4.71 15.16
C VAL A 112 -10.03 4.73 16.68
N PRO A 113 -11.13 4.67 17.45
CA PRO A 113 -11.05 4.63 18.91
C PRO A 113 -10.14 3.50 19.44
N GLY A 114 -9.26 3.87 20.38
CA GLY A 114 -8.28 2.95 20.94
C GLY A 114 -7.02 2.74 20.09
N MET A 115 -6.95 3.37 18.91
CA MET A 115 -5.78 3.33 18.03
C MET A 115 -5.09 4.70 17.99
N PRO A 116 -3.82 4.78 17.58
CA PRO A 116 -3.18 6.07 17.29
C PRO A 116 -3.87 6.78 16.13
N PRO A 117 -3.71 8.11 16.00
CA PRO A 117 -4.28 8.88 14.89
C PRO A 117 -3.82 8.42 13.51
N GLY A 118 -2.62 7.89 13.41
CA GLY A 118 -2.01 7.31 12.22
C GLY A 118 -0.99 6.24 12.56
N PHE A 119 -0.68 5.40 11.59
CA PHE A 119 0.23 4.28 11.70
C PHE A 119 1.53 4.64 10.99
N LYS A 120 2.63 4.75 11.73
CA LYS A 120 3.94 5.08 11.19
C LYS A 120 4.55 3.87 10.49
N ALA A 121 5.05 4.07 9.28
CA ALA A 121 5.85 3.08 8.57
C ALA A 121 7.21 2.88 9.28
N ASP A 122 7.80 1.71 9.10
CA ASP A 122 9.13 1.39 9.62
C ASP A 122 10.20 2.25 8.93
N GLU A 123 10.96 3.02 9.71
CA GLU A 123 11.93 3.98 9.17
C GLU A 123 13.05 3.31 8.36
N ALA A 124 13.45 2.08 8.73
CA ALA A 124 14.49 1.35 8.00
C ALA A 124 13.97 0.87 6.63
N LEU A 125 12.71 0.41 6.57
CA LEU A 125 12.06 0.04 5.32
C LEU A 125 11.83 1.26 4.42
N VAL A 126 11.42 2.40 4.98
CA VAL A 126 11.25 3.66 4.25
C VAL A 126 12.59 4.13 3.65
N ALA A 127 13.67 4.13 4.44
CA ALA A 127 15.00 4.54 3.98
C ALA A 127 15.54 3.59 2.90
N LEU A 128 15.31 2.29 3.04
CA LEU A 128 15.69 1.29 2.05
C LEU A 128 14.92 1.50 0.74
N ALA A 129 13.61 1.68 0.82
CA ALA A 129 12.76 1.96 -0.32
C ALA A 129 13.22 3.22 -1.06
N GLU A 130 13.47 4.32 -0.35
CA GLU A 130 13.99 5.57 -0.94
C GLU A 130 15.33 5.34 -1.68
N LYS A 131 16.27 4.63 -1.06
CA LYS A 131 17.57 4.30 -1.67
C LYS A 131 17.41 3.53 -2.99
N CYS A 132 16.52 2.52 -3.01
CA CYS A 132 16.29 1.70 -4.21
C CYS A 132 15.72 2.49 -5.39
N MET A 133 14.99 3.58 -5.11
CA MET A 133 14.32 4.37 -6.13
C MET A 133 15.16 5.51 -6.70
N GLN A 134 16.22 5.94 -6.02
CA GLN A 134 17.11 7.03 -6.53
C GLN A 134 17.78 6.70 -7.87
N ALA A 135 17.72 5.45 -8.31
CA ALA A 135 18.27 4.99 -9.58
C ALA A 135 17.32 5.10 -10.79
N GLU A 136 16.08 5.58 -10.61
CA GLU A 136 15.07 5.68 -11.69
C GLU A 136 15.03 7.13 -12.23
N GLU A 137 15.54 7.35 -13.43
CA GLU A 137 15.74 8.71 -13.99
C GLU A 137 14.44 9.46 -14.38
N ASN A 138 13.30 8.78 -14.52
CA ASN A 138 12.06 9.38 -15.06
C ASN A 138 10.84 9.29 -14.14
N ILE A 139 11.02 8.85 -12.90
CA ILE A 139 9.93 8.66 -11.94
C ILE A 139 10.22 9.51 -10.71
N GLN A 140 9.31 10.43 -10.39
CA GLN A 140 9.40 11.16 -9.13
C GLN A 140 9.02 10.22 -7.98
N VAL A 141 9.87 10.17 -6.96
CA VAL A 141 9.63 9.41 -5.74
C VAL A 141 9.53 10.36 -4.58
N VAL A 142 8.44 10.28 -3.85
CA VAL A 142 8.21 11.11 -2.68
C VAL A 142 7.91 10.27 -1.46
N LYS A 143 8.22 10.82 -0.29
CA LYS A 143 7.78 10.26 1.00
C LYS A 143 6.64 11.11 1.53
N GLY A 144 5.59 10.47 2.03
CA GLY A 144 4.47 11.23 2.55
C GLY A 144 3.37 10.37 3.17
N MET A 145 2.32 11.05 3.60
CA MET A 145 1.13 10.40 4.13
C MET A 145 0.33 9.77 3.01
N ILE A 146 -0.14 8.54 3.26
CA ILE A 146 -1.14 7.84 2.43
C ILE A 146 -2.41 7.71 3.25
N ALA A 147 -3.57 7.99 2.67
CA ALA A 147 -4.84 7.85 3.37
C ALA A 147 -5.78 6.87 2.67
N THR A 148 -6.46 6.08 3.48
CA THR A 148 -7.29 4.95 3.06
C THR A 148 -8.77 5.18 3.39
N GLY A 149 -9.65 4.79 2.47
CA GLY A 149 -11.09 4.68 2.74
C GLY A 149 -11.77 3.78 1.72
N ASP A 150 -12.93 3.22 2.08
CA ASP A 150 -13.70 2.34 1.19
C ASP A 150 -14.43 3.16 0.10
N SER A 151 -13.66 3.95 -0.66
CA SER A 151 -14.18 4.81 -1.72
C SER A 151 -13.12 5.13 -2.76
N PHE A 152 -13.44 4.93 -4.03
CA PHE A 152 -12.65 5.46 -5.12
C PHE A 152 -12.83 7.00 -5.21
N MET A 153 -11.73 7.76 -5.13
CA MET A 153 -11.74 9.22 -4.96
C MET A 153 -11.80 9.95 -6.32
N SER A 154 -12.93 9.79 -7.04
CA SER A 154 -13.19 10.44 -8.34
C SER A 154 -13.98 11.76 -8.23
N ASP A 155 -14.79 11.95 -7.18
CA ASP A 155 -15.60 13.15 -6.98
C ASP A 155 -14.74 14.32 -6.47
N PRO A 156 -14.63 15.45 -7.23
CA PRO A 156 -13.84 16.61 -6.81
C PRO A 156 -14.28 17.23 -5.46
N ASN A 157 -15.59 17.16 -5.12
CA ASN A 157 -16.08 17.70 -3.84
C ASN A 157 -15.60 16.84 -2.66
N ARG A 158 -15.61 15.51 -2.82
CA ARG A 158 -15.06 14.61 -1.81
C ARG A 158 -13.56 14.79 -1.64
N VAL A 159 -12.84 14.94 -2.75
CA VAL A 159 -11.39 15.21 -2.75
C VAL A 159 -11.11 16.52 -2.01
N ALA A 160 -11.85 17.59 -2.29
CA ALA A 160 -11.69 18.87 -1.59
C ALA A 160 -11.95 18.73 -0.08
N ALA A 161 -13.03 18.04 0.30
CA ALA A 161 -13.37 17.83 1.72
C ALA A 161 -12.29 17.03 2.48
N ILE A 162 -11.65 16.06 1.84
CA ILE A 162 -10.54 15.30 2.45
C ILE A 162 -9.28 16.17 2.51
N ARG A 163 -9.02 16.99 1.48
CA ARG A 163 -7.87 17.91 1.45
C ARG A 163 -7.89 18.90 2.61
N ASP A 164 -9.07 19.35 3.01
CA ASP A 164 -9.23 20.25 4.16
C ASP A 164 -8.98 19.56 5.52
N LYS A 165 -9.00 18.24 5.56
CA LYS A 165 -8.79 17.44 6.78
C LYS A 165 -7.37 16.99 7.01
N PHE A 166 -6.58 16.85 5.96
CA PHE A 166 -5.22 16.32 6.02
C PHE A 166 -4.22 17.26 5.36
N GLU A 167 -3.33 17.83 6.16
CA GLU A 167 -2.14 18.49 5.66
C GLU A 167 -1.14 17.43 5.13
N ASN A 168 -0.47 17.73 4.01
CA ASN A 168 0.58 16.87 3.42
C ASN A 168 0.13 15.45 3.08
N LEU A 169 -1.11 15.27 2.60
CA LEU A 169 -1.59 14.02 2.04
C LEU A 169 -1.08 13.88 0.60
N TYR A 170 -0.40 12.77 0.29
CA TYR A 170 0.24 12.52 -1.00
C TYR A 170 -0.55 11.57 -1.88
N ALA A 171 -1.14 10.51 -1.33
CA ALA A 171 -1.91 9.55 -2.09
C ALA A 171 -3.11 9.02 -1.32
N VAL A 172 -4.12 8.54 -2.03
CA VAL A 172 -5.33 7.91 -1.50
C VAL A 172 -5.57 6.57 -2.17
N GLU A 173 -6.03 5.60 -1.40
CA GLU A 173 -6.31 4.25 -1.86
C GLU A 173 -7.30 3.55 -0.89
N MET A 174 -7.45 2.22 -0.94
CA MET A 174 -8.55 1.55 -0.25
C MET A 174 -8.13 0.47 0.76
N GLU A 175 -6.84 0.21 1.02
CA GLU A 175 -6.37 -0.93 1.83
C GLU A 175 -5.33 -0.57 2.91
N ALA A 176 -4.43 0.35 2.63
CA ALA A 176 -3.18 0.55 3.36
C ALA A 176 -3.37 0.79 4.86
N ALA A 177 -4.35 1.61 5.27
CA ALA A 177 -4.58 1.85 6.69
C ALA A 177 -5.11 0.61 7.42
N ALA A 178 -5.86 -0.26 6.73
CA ALA A 178 -6.30 -1.52 7.31
C ALA A 178 -5.13 -2.49 7.49
N VAL A 179 -4.25 -2.61 6.49
CA VAL A 179 -2.99 -3.37 6.60
C VAL A 179 -2.13 -2.83 7.73
N ALA A 180 -1.90 -1.51 7.75
CA ALA A 180 -1.07 -0.83 8.74
C ALA A 180 -1.62 -0.99 10.17
N GLN A 181 -2.94 -0.90 10.37
CA GLN A 181 -3.58 -1.09 11.66
C GLN A 181 -3.39 -2.53 12.17
N VAL A 182 -3.52 -3.53 11.31
CA VAL A 182 -3.26 -4.92 11.69
C VAL A 182 -1.76 -5.10 12.02
N CYS A 183 -0.85 -4.62 11.18
CA CYS A 183 0.59 -4.69 11.46
C CYS A 183 0.96 -4.01 12.78
N HIS A 184 0.36 -2.85 13.08
CA HIS A 184 0.55 -2.14 14.34
C HIS A 184 0.14 -2.98 15.56
N GLN A 185 -1.02 -3.65 15.49
CA GLN A 185 -1.49 -4.51 16.59
C GLN A 185 -0.66 -5.79 16.78
N TYR A 186 -0.02 -6.28 15.72
CA TYR A 186 0.90 -7.41 15.76
C TYR A 186 2.37 -7.01 15.98
N GLU A 187 2.65 -5.70 16.07
CA GLU A 187 4.01 -5.15 16.21
C GLU A 187 4.95 -5.59 15.07
N ILE A 188 4.42 -5.76 13.86
CA ILE A 188 5.18 -6.15 12.66
C ILE A 188 5.58 -4.90 11.87
N PRO A 189 6.88 -4.72 11.55
CA PRO A 189 7.36 -3.62 10.70
C PRO A 189 6.71 -3.66 9.33
N PHE A 190 6.25 -2.50 8.85
CA PHE A 190 5.63 -2.39 7.53
C PHE A 190 6.04 -1.12 6.79
N VAL A 191 5.88 -1.15 5.47
CA VAL A 191 5.91 0.02 4.59
C VAL A 191 4.85 -0.12 3.51
N ILE A 192 4.24 1.00 3.11
CA ILE A 192 3.31 1.06 1.99
C ILE A 192 3.98 1.80 0.84
N ILE A 193 3.88 1.24 -0.36
CA ILE A 193 4.49 1.79 -1.56
C ILE A 193 3.43 1.79 -2.66
N ARG A 194 3.13 2.97 -3.20
CA ARG A 194 2.08 3.14 -4.21
C ARG A 194 2.61 3.81 -5.47
N ALA A 195 2.34 3.21 -6.63
CA ALA A 195 2.51 3.88 -7.92
C ALA A 195 1.21 4.56 -8.33
N LEU A 196 1.28 5.79 -8.80
CA LEU A 196 0.09 6.57 -9.11
C LEU A 196 -0.49 6.17 -10.47
N SER A 197 -1.70 5.62 -10.45
CA SER A 197 -2.49 5.29 -11.65
C SER A 197 -3.33 6.45 -12.16
N ASP A 198 -3.67 7.37 -11.27
CA ASP A 198 -4.52 8.52 -11.53
C ASP A 198 -4.21 9.68 -10.57
N ILE A 199 -4.85 10.83 -10.83
CA ILE A 199 -4.86 11.96 -9.89
C ILE A 199 -6.28 12.12 -9.36
N ALA A 200 -6.46 12.02 -8.07
CA ALA A 200 -7.75 12.04 -7.40
C ALA A 200 -8.57 13.29 -7.78
N GLY A 201 -9.81 13.06 -8.23
CA GLY A 201 -10.73 14.12 -8.66
C GLY A 201 -10.51 14.67 -10.08
N LYS A 202 -9.59 14.07 -10.90
CA LYS A 202 -9.32 14.49 -12.28
C LYS A 202 -9.46 13.31 -13.24
N GLU A 203 -10.66 13.06 -13.77
CA GLU A 203 -10.94 11.94 -14.70
C GLU A 203 -10.25 10.62 -14.26
N SER A 204 -10.21 10.41 -12.96
CA SER A 204 -9.39 9.37 -12.30
C SER A 204 -9.76 7.96 -12.75
N ASN A 205 -11.04 7.69 -13.05
CA ASN A 205 -11.47 6.39 -13.55
C ASN A 205 -10.89 6.06 -14.93
N VAL A 206 -10.81 7.04 -15.83
CA VAL A 206 -10.22 6.85 -17.17
C VAL A 206 -8.71 6.64 -17.06
N SER A 207 -8.04 7.46 -16.25
CA SER A 207 -6.61 7.33 -16.00
C SER A 207 -6.27 5.98 -15.33
N PHE A 208 -7.05 5.57 -14.34
CA PHE A 208 -6.88 4.28 -13.67
C PHE A 208 -6.88 3.11 -14.66
N ASP A 209 -7.92 3.02 -15.52
CA ASP A 209 -8.03 1.94 -16.50
C ASP A 209 -6.86 1.94 -17.50
N GLN A 210 -6.32 3.12 -17.85
CA GLN A 210 -5.24 3.25 -18.83
C GLN A 210 -3.85 2.96 -18.24
N PHE A 211 -3.62 3.29 -16.98
CA PHE A 211 -2.27 3.28 -16.39
C PHE A 211 -2.07 2.21 -15.31
N LEU A 212 -3.10 1.43 -14.96
CA LEU A 212 -3.01 0.38 -13.93
C LEU A 212 -1.89 -0.62 -14.21
N ASP A 213 -1.82 -1.16 -15.42
CA ASP A 213 -0.78 -2.14 -15.80
C ASP A 213 0.64 -1.55 -15.70
N GLN A 214 0.81 -0.28 -16.06
CA GLN A 214 2.10 0.40 -15.95
C GLN A 214 2.47 0.66 -14.48
N ALA A 215 1.51 1.10 -13.67
CA ALA A 215 1.71 1.29 -12.23
C ALA A 215 2.08 -0.04 -11.55
N ALA A 216 1.41 -1.15 -11.90
CA ALA A 216 1.70 -2.48 -11.40
C ALA A 216 3.11 -2.96 -11.79
N LEU A 217 3.54 -2.70 -13.03
CA LEU A 217 4.90 -3.03 -13.49
C LEU A 217 5.97 -2.25 -12.74
N HIS A 218 5.79 -0.93 -12.60
CA HIS A 218 6.73 -0.07 -11.86
C HIS A 218 6.82 -0.50 -10.40
N SER A 219 5.67 -0.71 -9.77
CA SER A 219 5.57 -1.18 -8.39
C SER A 219 6.28 -2.52 -8.19
N THR A 220 6.04 -3.50 -9.07
CA THR A 220 6.68 -4.82 -8.99
C THR A 220 8.20 -4.73 -9.13
N ASN A 221 8.71 -4.01 -10.13
CA ASN A 221 10.15 -3.87 -10.34
C ASN A 221 10.82 -3.22 -9.13
N PHE A 222 10.12 -2.28 -8.51
CA PHE A 222 10.59 -1.63 -7.30
C PHE A 222 10.63 -2.60 -6.10
N ILE A 223 9.58 -3.38 -5.87
CA ILE A 223 9.56 -4.38 -4.79
C ILE A 223 10.71 -5.38 -4.94
N VAL A 224 11.00 -5.83 -6.16
CA VAL A 224 12.14 -6.73 -6.42
C VAL A 224 13.46 -6.09 -5.97
N LYS A 225 13.72 -4.83 -6.32
CA LYS A 225 14.93 -4.09 -5.89
C LYS A 225 15.00 -3.96 -4.36
N VAL A 226 13.85 -3.68 -3.71
CA VAL A 226 13.81 -3.62 -2.24
C VAL A 226 14.15 -4.98 -1.63
N LEU A 227 13.63 -6.08 -2.17
CA LEU A 227 13.93 -7.42 -1.70
C LEU A 227 15.40 -7.80 -1.92
N GLU A 228 16.02 -7.40 -3.03
CA GLU A 228 17.45 -7.64 -3.32
C GLU A 228 18.40 -6.92 -2.34
N GLU A 229 18.01 -5.75 -1.85
CA GLU A 229 18.80 -4.93 -0.92
C GLU A 229 18.49 -5.22 0.57
N LEU A 230 17.42 -5.94 0.87
CA LEU A 230 17.03 -6.33 2.22
C LEU A 230 18.01 -7.38 2.77
N LYS A 231 18.56 -7.12 3.94
CA LYS A 231 19.56 -8.00 4.60
C LYS A 231 19.01 -8.56 5.90
#